data_2ae45159b981c66dba81c7cd8aac05bb
#
_entry.id   2ae45159b981c66dba81c7cd8aac05bb
#
_cell.length_a   1.000
_cell.length_b   1.000
_cell.length_c   1.000
_cell.angle_alpha   90.00
_cell.angle_beta   90.00
_cell.angle_gamma   90.00
#
_symmetry.space_group_name_H-M   'P 1'
#
loop_
_entity.id
_entity.type
_entity.pdbx_description
1 polymer ?
#
loop_
_entity_poly.entity_id
_entity_poly.type
_entity_poly.pdbx_seq_one_letter_code
_entity_poly.pdbx_strand_id
1 'polypeptide(L)' 'MAEYNIIIKKGEDGYLISEVIEIPGCHTQAKTMDQLIERTKEAIELCL' A
#
# COMPACT_ATOMS: atom_id res chain seq x y z
N MET A 1 -15.80 9.67 -6.97
CA MET A 1 -14.50 9.48 -6.32
C MET A 1 -14.25 8.01 -6.10
N ALA A 2 -13.06 7.58 -6.43
CA ALA A 2 -12.69 6.20 -6.20
C ALA A 2 -12.23 6.01 -4.76
N GLU A 3 -12.77 5.00 -4.09
CA GLU A 3 -12.33 4.65 -2.76
C GLU A 3 -11.72 3.27 -2.79
N TYR A 4 -10.60 3.12 -2.09
CA TYR A 4 -9.91 1.85 -2.00
C TYR A 4 -9.73 1.45 -0.55
N ASN A 5 -9.94 0.18 -0.27
CA ASN A 5 -9.68 -0.36 1.05
C ASN A 5 -8.27 -0.93 1.09
N ILE A 6 -7.51 -0.49 2.06
CA ILE A 6 -6.11 -0.87 2.18
C ILE A 6 -5.88 -1.54 3.52
N ILE A 7 -5.22 -2.68 3.48
CA ILE A 7 -4.80 -3.37 4.70
C ILE A 7 -3.35 -3.01 4.96
N ILE A 8 -3.06 -2.54 6.16
CA ILE A 8 -1.69 -2.20 6.56
C ILE A 8 -1.24 -3.22 7.59
N LYS A 9 -0.10 -3.86 7.30
CA LYS A 9 0.48 -4.86 8.18
C LYS A 9 1.90 -4.47 8.54
N LYS A 10 2.35 -4.92 9.69
CA LYS A 10 3.75 -4.77 10.09
C LYS A 10 4.52 -5.96 9.55
N GLY A 11 5.49 -5.69 8.71
CA GLY A 11 6.38 -6.72 8.21
C GLY A 11 7.60 -6.89 9.10
N GLU A 12 8.54 -7.70 8.67
CA GLU A 12 9.79 -7.88 9.36
C GLU A 12 10.70 -6.67 9.10
N ASP A 13 11.69 -6.49 9.97
CA ASP A 13 12.71 -5.44 9.85
C ASP A 13 12.14 -4.02 9.91
N GLY A 14 11.00 -3.84 10.55
CA GLY A 14 10.42 -2.51 10.73
C GLY A 14 9.70 -1.94 9.53
N TYR A 15 9.50 -2.74 8.50
CA TYR A 15 8.75 -2.30 7.34
C TYR A 15 7.25 -2.38 7.58
N LEU A 16 6.54 -1.44 6.96
CA LEU A 16 5.08 -1.47 6.91
C LEU A 16 4.69 -1.90 5.50
N ILE A 17 3.69 -2.78 5.43
CA ILE A 17 3.23 -3.32 4.16
C ILE A 17 1.78 -2.91 3.96
N SER A 18 1.46 -2.38 2.79
CA SER A 18 0.08 -2.09 2.43
C SER A 18 -0.36 -3.00 1.29
N GLU A 19 -1.62 -3.37 1.33
CA GLU A 19 -2.22 -4.21 0.30
C GLU A 19 -3.58 -3.64 -0.07
N VAL A 20 -3.81 -3.43 -1.36
CA VAL A 20 -5.07 -2.89 -1.85
C VAL A 20 -6.03 -4.04 -2.12
N ILE A 21 -7.14 -4.07 -1.40
CA ILE A 21 -8.10 -5.18 -1.48
C ILE A 21 -8.75 -5.27 -2.85
N GLU A 22 -9.14 -4.14 -3.43
CA GLU A 22 -9.83 -4.08 -4.71
C GLU A 22 -8.96 -4.45 -5.90
N ILE A 23 -7.65 -4.40 -5.74
CA ILE A 23 -6.72 -4.70 -6.82
C ILE A 23 -5.82 -5.85 -6.38
N PRO A 24 -6.17 -7.10 -6.70
CA PRO A 24 -5.36 -8.25 -6.27
C PRO A 24 -3.92 -8.14 -6.77
N GLY A 25 -2.99 -8.41 -5.88
CA GLY A 25 -1.57 -8.33 -6.20
C GLY A 25 -0.97 -6.94 -6.09
N CYS A 26 -1.78 -5.92 -5.83
CA CYS A 26 -1.27 -4.56 -5.68
C CYS A 26 -0.87 -4.33 -4.22
N HIS A 27 0.42 -4.32 -3.96
CA HIS A 27 0.94 -4.13 -2.61
C HIS A 27 2.25 -3.35 -2.68
N THR A 28 2.60 -2.73 -1.57
CA THR A 28 3.87 -2.01 -1.47
C THR A 28 4.32 -2.00 -0.02
N GLN A 29 5.53 -1.52 0.21
CA GLN A 29 6.09 -1.46 1.55
C GLN A 29 6.94 -0.20 1.71
N ALA A 30 7.05 0.27 2.94
CA ALA A 30 7.86 1.42 3.27
C ALA A 30 8.20 1.37 4.76
N LYS A 31 9.17 2.17 5.18
CA LYS A 31 9.60 2.20 6.58
C LYS A 31 8.76 3.13 7.44
N THR A 32 8.11 4.11 6.83
CA THR A 32 7.27 5.06 7.56
C THR A 32 5.87 5.07 6.97
N MET A 33 4.89 5.47 7.80
CA MET A 33 3.51 5.54 7.35
C MET A 33 3.34 6.56 6.22
N ASP A 34 3.99 7.71 6.33
CA ASP A 34 3.90 8.74 5.31
C ASP A 34 4.38 8.25 3.95
N GLN A 35 5.53 7.57 3.96
CA GLN A 35 6.05 6.99 2.72
C GLN A 35 5.16 5.88 2.20
N LEU A 36 4.59 5.08 3.12
CA LEU A 36 3.71 4.00 2.72
C LEU A 36 2.48 4.51 2.00
N ILE A 37 1.89 5.57 2.53
CA ILE A 37 0.70 6.16 1.91
C ILE A 37 1.02 6.68 0.51
N GLU A 38 2.12 7.38 0.35
CA GLU A 38 2.52 7.88 -0.96
C GLU A 38 2.80 6.75 -1.95
N ARG A 39 3.52 5.74 -1.51
CA ARG A 39 3.82 4.59 -2.36
C ARG A 39 2.58 3.80 -2.71
N THR A 40 1.62 3.72 -1.78
CA THR A 40 0.36 3.04 -2.04
C THR A 40 -0.42 3.75 -3.13
N LYS A 41 -0.47 5.07 -3.10
CA LYS A 41 -1.13 5.84 -4.15
C LYS A 41 -0.48 5.62 -5.51
N GLU A 42 0.84 5.64 -5.56
CA GLU A 42 1.57 5.37 -6.79
C GLU A 42 1.33 3.95 -7.28
N ALA A 43 1.31 2.99 -6.37
CA ALA A 43 1.08 1.60 -6.73
C ALA A 43 -0.31 1.42 -7.35
N ILE A 44 -1.32 2.08 -6.80
CA ILE A 44 -2.67 2.02 -7.35
C ILE A 44 -2.68 2.57 -8.78
N GLU A 45 -2.02 3.70 -9.00
CA GLU A 45 -1.95 4.29 -10.33
C GLU A 45 -1.26 3.36 -11.33
N LEU A 46 -0.21 2.68 -10.89
CA LEU A 46 0.53 1.76 -11.75
C LEU A 46 -0.22 0.46 -11.99
N CYS A 47 -1.03 0.02 -11.03
CA CYS A 47 -1.81 -1.20 -11.15
C CYS A 47 -3.06 -1.02 -12.00
N LEU A 48 -3.50 0.20 -12.19
CA LEU A 48 -4.65 0.48 -13.04
C LEU A 48 -4.19 0.67 -14.48
#